data_ee247d9b11341f5fd8db13f059dfba45
#
_entry.id   ee247d9b11341f5fd8db13f059dfba45
#
_cell.length_a   1.000
_cell.length_b   1.000
_cell.length_c   1.000
_cell.angle_alpha   90.00
_cell.angle_beta   90.00
_cell.angle_gamma   90.00
#
_symmetry.space_group_name_H-M   'P 1'
#
loop_
_entity.id
_entity.type
_entity.pdbx_description
1 polymer ?
#
loop_
_entity_poly.entity_id
_entity_poly.type
_entity_poly.pdbx_seq_one_letter_code
_entity_poly.pdbx_strand_id
1 'polypeptide(L)'
;MNGLKSITVTLAVLVFGLVFLSDAGAQGEAQWEKTVAAAKKEGELSIYLNAPAQVRPALTKAFDERFGIKIYVVTGTGPELSAKIVSEYSAGLYQADVSFQGCSTLITLIGTHGYLAPIEPMLILPEVRDGKAWFGGQLNYDKAGTAFRFINHALPPVVYNTDSVKANSIQSFLDLQRPEWKKKILMHDPSILGAGANGISYLATLWGLSKAKDYLSTLLKAQEAAVTRNYQQHVEWVGQGKYAVALWPNPGQAARYVKAGAPIAVTHLKEGAVASPAFGCLGVPAKPAHPNAATVFVNWFLSREGQTLAVKAYELPSARLDVTASGVLKEFVIAPEQKVFIENEEFNAMQDKWIPEWKAVVESVQR
;
A
#
# COMPACT_ATOMS: atom_id res chain seq x y z
N MET A 1 55.34 29.14 -21.18
CA MET A 1 54.45 30.00 -20.35
C MET A 1 52.98 29.67 -20.68
N ASN A 2 52.44 28.50 -20.31
CA ASN A 2 51.04 28.13 -20.57
C ASN A 2 50.55 27.08 -19.54
N GLY A 3 50.74 27.34 -18.26
CA GLY A 3 50.35 26.36 -17.22
C GLY A 3 49.54 26.88 -16.05
N LEU A 4 49.09 28.16 -16.06
CA LEU A 4 48.46 28.76 -14.86
C LEU A 4 46.99 29.20 -15.03
N LYS A 5 46.40 29.07 -16.21
CA LYS A 5 44.99 29.52 -16.42
C LYS A 5 43.90 28.43 -16.24
N SER A 6 44.27 27.15 -16.12
CA SER A 6 43.32 26.05 -16.03
C SER A 6 42.86 25.72 -14.59
N ILE A 7 43.64 26.07 -13.57
CA ILE A 7 43.35 25.68 -12.18
C ILE A 7 42.36 26.61 -11.50
N THR A 8 42.29 27.88 -11.93
CA THR A 8 41.46 28.91 -11.28
C THR A 8 39.93 28.72 -11.64
N VAL A 9 39.64 28.19 -12.81
CA VAL A 9 38.23 27.99 -13.25
C VAL A 9 37.58 26.79 -12.56
N THR A 10 38.35 25.73 -12.29
CA THR A 10 37.81 24.51 -11.66
C THR A 10 37.51 24.75 -10.16
N LEU A 11 38.28 25.60 -9.49
CA LEU A 11 38.03 25.92 -8.08
C LEU A 11 36.83 26.84 -7.88
N ALA A 12 36.56 27.76 -8.81
CA ALA A 12 35.43 28.66 -8.77
C ALA A 12 34.07 27.91 -8.96
N VAL A 13 34.05 26.87 -9.81
CA VAL A 13 32.85 26.07 -10.04
C VAL A 13 32.52 25.18 -8.82
N LEU A 14 33.52 24.63 -8.14
CA LEU A 14 33.33 23.83 -6.93
C LEU A 14 32.86 24.66 -5.73
N VAL A 15 33.38 25.89 -5.56
CA VAL A 15 32.95 26.79 -4.48
C VAL A 15 31.52 27.32 -4.74
N PHE A 16 31.16 27.61 -6.00
CA PHE A 16 29.80 28.05 -6.34
C PHE A 16 28.77 26.93 -6.14
N GLY A 17 29.10 25.66 -6.47
CA GLY A 17 28.24 24.52 -6.24
C GLY A 17 27.97 24.22 -4.77
N LEU A 18 28.97 24.39 -3.90
CA LEU A 18 28.86 24.20 -2.45
C LEU A 18 28.02 25.29 -1.77
N VAL A 19 28.09 26.53 -2.23
CA VAL A 19 27.28 27.65 -1.71
C VAL A 19 25.81 27.49 -2.05
N PHE A 20 25.45 27.02 -3.25
CA PHE A 20 24.06 26.75 -3.63
C PHE A 20 23.43 25.59 -2.87
N LEU A 21 24.19 24.55 -2.53
CA LEU A 21 23.71 23.41 -1.73
C LEU A 21 23.47 23.79 -0.27
N SER A 22 24.25 24.70 0.30
CA SER A 22 24.07 25.19 1.67
C SER A 22 22.85 26.11 1.80
N ASP A 23 22.58 26.95 0.80
CA ASP A 23 21.43 27.88 0.80
C ASP A 23 20.09 27.15 0.68
N ALA A 24 19.99 26.14 -0.18
CA ALA A 24 18.75 25.35 -0.36
C ALA A 24 18.40 24.54 0.91
N GLY A 25 19.40 24.04 1.63
CA GLY A 25 19.22 23.36 2.91
C GLY A 25 18.71 24.31 4.01
N ALA A 26 19.33 25.48 4.14
CA ALA A 26 18.94 26.49 5.12
C ALA A 26 17.53 27.07 4.86
N GLN A 27 17.16 27.27 3.59
CA GLN A 27 15.81 27.71 3.22
C GLN A 27 14.75 26.65 3.56
N GLY A 28 15.04 25.36 3.33
CA GLY A 28 14.15 24.26 3.69
C GLY A 28 13.91 24.15 5.19
N GLU A 29 14.96 24.31 5.98
CA GLU A 29 14.90 24.29 7.44
C GLU A 29 14.09 25.48 8.00
N ALA A 30 14.35 26.68 7.54
CA ALA A 30 13.59 27.87 7.91
C ALA A 30 12.10 27.77 7.53
N GLN A 31 11.78 27.21 6.37
CA GLN A 31 10.41 26.94 5.95
C GLN A 31 9.74 25.90 6.86
N TRP A 32 10.45 24.84 7.22
CA TRP A 32 9.97 23.82 8.13
C TRP A 32 9.63 24.37 9.50
N GLU A 33 10.54 25.11 10.11
CA GLU A 33 10.32 25.75 11.42
C GLU A 33 9.12 26.71 11.41
N LYS A 34 9.01 27.54 10.36
CA LYS A 34 7.87 28.43 10.17
C LYS A 34 6.54 27.66 10.07
N THR A 35 6.53 26.55 9.32
CA THR A 35 5.34 25.71 9.15
C THR A 35 4.96 25.03 10.46
N VAL A 36 5.94 24.51 11.21
CA VAL A 36 5.70 23.92 12.55
C VAL A 36 5.14 24.97 13.52
N ALA A 37 5.69 26.19 13.51
CA ALA A 37 5.18 27.26 14.37
C ALA A 37 3.73 27.66 14.01
N ALA A 38 3.36 27.66 12.72
CA ALA A 38 2.01 27.91 12.25
C ALA A 38 1.07 26.76 12.63
N ALA A 39 1.48 25.50 12.44
CA ALA A 39 0.75 24.31 12.83
C ALA A 39 0.43 24.25 14.33
N LYS A 40 1.39 24.66 15.19
CA LYS A 40 1.16 24.79 16.64
C LYS A 40 0.12 25.82 16.99
N LYS A 41 -0.04 26.87 16.19
CA LYS A 41 -1.13 27.87 16.38
C LYS A 41 -2.49 27.32 15.95
N GLU A 42 -2.54 26.46 14.93
CA GLU A 42 -3.75 25.71 14.57
C GLU A 42 -4.13 24.72 15.68
N GLY A 43 -3.14 24.09 16.33
CA GLY A 43 -3.27 23.32 17.58
C GLY A 43 -3.90 21.93 17.45
N GLU A 44 -4.52 21.62 16.31
CA GLU A 44 -5.20 20.36 16.07
C GLU A 44 -5.08 19.88 14.62
N LEU A 45 -5.42 18.61 14.40
CA LEU A 45 -5.43 17.95 13.11
C LEU A 45 -6.54 16.89 13.07
N SER A 46 -7.33 16.87 12.01
CA SER A 46 -8.38 15.87 11.76
C SER A 46 -7.94 14.82 10.76
N ILE A 47 -7.88 13.55 11.17
CA ILE A 47 -7.49 12.42 10.30
C ILE A 47 -8.67 11.48 10.09
N TYR A 48 -8.98 11.17 8.83
CA TYR A 48 -9.93 10.13 8.44
C TYR A 48 -9.16 8.85 8.14
N LEU A 49 -9.33 7.82 9.00
CA LEU A 49 -8.42 6.68 9.09
C LEU A 49 -9.12 5.33 8.85
N ASN A 50 -8.78 4.69 7.74
CA ASN A 50 -9.02 3.27 7.49
C ASN A 50 -7.73 2.50 7.75
N ALA A 51 -7.58 1.95 8.94
CA ALA A 51 -6.37 1.21 9.36
C ALA A 51 -6.70 0.25 10.52
N PRO A 52 -5.78 -0.67 10.86
CA PRO A 52 -5.89 -1.48 12.07
C PRO A 52 -6.02 -0.62 13.34
N ALA A 53 -6.77 -1.12 14.33
CA ALA A 53 -7.15 -0.34 15.51
C ALA A 53 -5.95 0.24 16.30
N GLN A 54 -4.81 -0.46 16.32
CA GLN A 54 -3.59 -0.03 17.01
C GLN A 54 -2.89 1.16 16.34
N VAL A 55 -3.19 1.46 15.08
CA VAL A 55 -2.60 2.60 14.35
C VAL A 55 -3.02 3.93 14.95
N ARG A 56 -4.31 4.07 15.30
CA ARG A 56 -4.85 5.29 15.88
C ARG A 56 -4.07 5.75 17.13
N PRO A 57 -3.98 4.97 18.21
CA PRO A 57 -3.25 5.41 19.41
C PRO A 57 -1.77 5.64 19.16
N ALA A 58 -1.14 4.88 18.25
CA ALA A 58 0.26 5.07 17.90
C ALA A 58 0.52 6.44 17.24
N LEU A 59 -0.30 6.80 16.25
CA LEU A 59 -0.17 8.09 15.55
C LEU A 59 -0.49 9.28 16.47
N THR A 60 -1.61 9.21 17.20
CA THR A 60 -2.05 10.34 18.05
C THR A 60 -1.03 10.64 19.15
N LYS A 61 -0.51 9.60 19.81
CA LYS A 61 0.49 9.74 20.86
C LYS A 61 1.80 10.33 20.34
N ALA A 62 2.36 9.73 19.27
CA ALA A 62 3.68 10.13 18.78
C ALA A 62 3.69 11.56 18.21
N PHE A 63 2.60 11.96 17.53
CA PHE A 63 2.51 13.32 16.98
C PHE A 63 2.32 14.39 18.06
N ASP A 64 1.47 14.12 19.06
CA ASP A 64 1.28 15.01 20.21
C ASP A 64 2.59 15.17 21.01
N GLU A 65 3.27 14.05 21.33
CA GLU A 65 4.56 14.10 22.02
C GLU A 65 5.63 14.86 21.23
N ARG A 66 5.61 14.77 19.90
CA ARG A 66 6.63 15.41 19.04
C ARG A 66 6.37 16.89 18.79
N PHE A 67 5.12 17.29 18.60
CA PHE A 67 4.77 18.64 18.14
C PHE A 67 3.82 19.41 19.07
N GLY A 68 3.18 18.76 20.03
CA GLY A 68 2.16 19.35 20.89
C GLY A 68 0.85 19.68 20.14
N ILE A 69 0.57 18.96 19.06
CA ILE A 69 -0.62 19.13 18.20
C ILE A 69 -1.52 17.90 18.39
N LYS A 70 -2.78 18.12 18.74
CA LYS A 70 -3.73 17.02 18.96
C LYS A 70 -4.28 16.48 17.65
N ILE A 71 -4.39 15.15 17.55
CA ILE A 71 -5.03 14.49 16.41
C ILE A 71 -6.42 14.00 16.82
N TYR A 72 -7.44 14.45 16.10
CA TYR A 72 -8.79 13.89 16.13
C TYR A 72 -8.94 12.87 15.00
N VAL A 73 -9.39 11.66 15.32
CA VAL A 73 -9.47 10.57 14.34
C VAL A 73 -10.91 10.12 14.16
N VAL A 74 -11.37 10.18 12.93
CA VAL A 74 -12.60 9.53 12.45
C VAL A 74 -12.21 8.21 11.80
N THR A 75 -12.70 7.08 12.33
CA THR A 75 -12.41 5.74 11.80
C THR A 75 -13.60 5.21 11.01
N GLY A 76 -13.32 4.44 9.96
CA GLY A 76 -14.32 3.78 9.13
C GLY A 76 -13.69 2.99 7.99
N THR A 77 -14.52 2.37 7.18
CA THR A 77 -14.07 1.77 5.92
C THR A 77 -13.74 2.86 4.90
N GLY A 78 -12.92 2.52 3.90
CA GLY A 78 -12.56 3.48 2.85
C GLY A 78 -13.78 4.14 2.17
N PRO A 79 -14.79 3.37 1.70
CA PRO A 79 -15.99 3.95 1.11
C PRO A 79 -16.80 4.86 2.06
N GLU A 80 -16.94 4.51 3.35
CA GLU A 80 -17.63 5.35 4.34
C GLU A 80 -16.93 6.68 4.55
N LEU A 81 -15.61 6.67 4.73
CA LEU A 81 -14.81 7.87 4.90
C LEU A 81 -14.80 8.74 3.64
N SER A 82 -14.75 8.11 2.46
CA SER A 82 -14.84 8.83 1.18
C SER A 82 -16.20 9.51 1.01
N ALA A 83 -17.29 8.78 1.26
CA ALA A 83 -18.64 9.34 1.19
C ALA A 83 -18.83 10.51 2.17
N LYS A 84 -18.23 10.42 3.38
CA LYS A 84 -18.23 11.50 4.36
C LYS A 84 -17.51 12.74 3.84
N ILE A 85 -16.29 12.60 3.29
CA ILE A 85 -15.53 13.71 2.70
C ILE A 85 -16.32 14.36 1.57
N VAL A 86 -16.87 13.56 0.65
CA VAL A 86 -17.64 14.08 -0.50
C VAL A 86 -18.90 14.82 -0.03
N SER A 87 -19.61 14.29 0.97
CA SER A 87 -20.80 14.94 1.55
C SER A 87 -20.44 16.27 2.24
N GLU A 88 -19.36 16.30 3.01
CA GLU A 88 -18.87 17.52 3.68
C GLU A 88 -18.49 18.59 2.66
N TYR A 89 -17.71 18.24 1.63
CA TYR A 89 -17.34 19.17 0.56
C TYR A 89 -18.56 19.73 -0.18
N SER A 90 -19.56 18.87 -0.46
CA SER A 90 -20.81 19.29 -1.09
C SER A 90 -21.63 20.26 -0.23
N ALA A 91 -21.49 20.18 1.10
CA ALA A 91 -22.11 21.08 2.07
C ALA A 91 -21.24 22.31 2.38
N GLY A 92 -20.08 22.48 1.75
CA GLY A 92 -19.14 23.55 2.05
C GLY A 92 -18.39 23.39 3.37
N LEU A 93 -18.39 22.18 3.93
CA LEU A 93 -17.67 21.83 5.16
C LEU A 93 -16.34 21.14 4.78
N TYR A 94 -15.25 21.57 5.40
CA TYR A 94 -13.90 21.07 5.13
C TYR A 94 -13.27 20.58 6.44
N GLN A 95 -13.70 19.41 6.92
CA GLN A 95 -13.33 18.92 8.26
C GLN A 95 -12.12 18.01 8.26
N ALA A 96 -11.88 17.28 7.19
CA ALA A 96 -10.74 16.37 7.09
C ALA A 96 -9.48 17.11 6.65
N ASP A 97 -8.36 16.90 7.35
CA ASP A 97 -7.05 17.44 7.00
C ASP A 97 -6.20 16.40 6.26
N VAL A 98 -6.28 15.13 6.67
CA VAL A 98 -5.56 14.01 6.06
C VAL A 98 -6.48 12.79 6.01
N SER A 99 -6.39 12.02 4.93
CA SER A 99 -7.13 10.77 4.79
C SER A 99 -6.19 9.60 4.52
N PHE A 100 -6.34 8.52 5.30
CA PHE A 100 -5.65 7.25 5.12
C PHE A 100 -6.64 6.20 4.64
N GLN A 101 -6.43 5.70 3.43
CA GLN A 101 -7.30 4.69 2.80
C GLN A 101 -6.51 3.83 1.82
N GLY A 102 -7.19 2.91 1.13
CA GLY A 102 -6.65 2.28 -0.07
C GLY A 102 -6.44 3.31 -1.18
N CYS A 103 -5.36 3.18 -1.94
CA CYS A 103 -5.02 4.15 -3.00
C CYS A 103 -6.14 4.29 -4.03
N SER A 104 -6.66 3.17 -4.51
CA SER A 104 -7.79 3.13 -5.45
C SER A 104 -9.02 3.86 -4.88
N THR A 105 -9.35 3.64 -3.60
CA THR A 105 -10.48 4.30 -2.94
C THR A 105 -10.30 5.83 -2.90
N LEU A 106 -9.09 6.31 -2.55
CA LEU A 106 -8.80 7.75 -2.56
C LEU A 106 -9.01 8.36 -3.95
N ILE A 107 -8.40 7.77 -4.98
CA ILE A 107 -8.43 8.35 -6.32
C ILE A 107 -9.81 8.23 -7.00
N THR A 108 -10.52 7.11 -6.81
CA THR A 108 -11.81 6.88 -7.50
C THR A 108 -12.99 7.53 -6.78
N LEU A 109 -13.00 7.57 -5.46
CA LEU A 109 -14.15 8.08 -4.69
C LEU A 109 -14.01 9.54 -4.25
N ILE A 110 -12.80 10.09 -4.18
CA ILE A 110 -12.54 11.47 -3.77
C ILE A 110 -11.83 12.24 -4.87
N GLY A 111 -10.78 11.66 -5.47
CA GLY A 111 -9.96 12.31 -6.48
C GLY A 111 -10.74 12.68 -7.75
N THR A 112 -11.69 11.85 -8.21
CA THR A 112 -12.55 12.13 -9.36
C THR A 112 -13.44 13.37 -9.18
N HIS A 113 -13.68 13.80 -7.95
CA HIS A 113 -14.39 15.05 -7.64
C HIS A 113 -13.47 16.27 -7.58
N GLY A 114 -12.14 16.10 -7.72
CA GLY A 114 -11.17 17.17 -7.53
C GLY A 114 -11.02 17.62 -6.07
N TYR A 115 -11.35 16.75 -5.11
CA TYR A 115 -11.31 17.09 -3.68
C TYR A 115 -10.02 16.67 -2.98
N LEU A 116 -9.00 16.22 -3.72
CA LEU A 116 -7.66 15.96 -3.21
C LEU A 116 -6.66 16.98 -3.76
N ALA A 117 -5.72 17.39 -2.93
CA ALA A 117 -4.58 18.22 -3.33
C ALA A 117 -3.40 17.34 -3.79
N PRO A 118 -2.56 17.82 -4.72
CA PRO A 118 -1.26 17.24 -4.97
C PRO A 118 -0.39 17.28 -3.71
N ILE A 119 0.29 16.17 -3.40
CA ILE A 119 1.06 16.04 -2.14
C ILE A 119 2.47 16.62 -2.29
N GLU A 120 3.09 16.51 -3.45
CA GLU A 120 4.47 16.92 -3.67
C GLU A 120 4.77 18.37 -3.26
N PRO A 121 3.91 19.36 -3.55
CA PRO A 121 4.13 20.75 -3.11
C PRO A 121 4.16 20.94 -1.59
N MET A 122 3.57 20.01 -0.82
CA MET A 122 3.56 20.04 0.64
C MET A 122 4.83 19.46 1.26
N LEU A 123 5.63 18.73 0.49
CA LEU A 123 6.85 18.09 1.00
C LEU A 123 7.95 19.12 1.19
N ILE A 124 8.37 19.33 2.44
CA ILE A 124 9.41 20.29 2.84
C ILE A 124 10.72 19.57 3.14
N LEU A 125 10.66 18.47 3.90
CA LEU A 125 11.85 17.76 4.37
C LEU A 125 12.59 17.08 3.20
N PRO A 126 13.91 17.32 3.04
CA PRO A 126 14.69 16.75 1.93
C PRO A 126 14.62 15.22 1.90
N GLU A 127 14.65 14.56 3.06
CA GLU A 127 14.56 13.10 3.16
C GLU A 127 13.23 12.52 2.67
N VAL A 128 12.16 13.31 2.69
CA VAL A 128 10.83 12.89 2.21
C VAL A 128 10.70 13.10 0.70
N ARG A 129 11.34 14.15 0.18
CA ARG A 129 11.33 14.51 -1.25
C ARG A 129 12.23 13.63 -2.10
N ASP A 130 13.19 12.95 -1.49
CA ASP A 130 14.11 12.09 -2.24
C ASP A 130 13.40 10.83 -2.74
N GLY A 131 13.04 10.83 -4.02
CA GLY A 131 12.42 9.68 -4.68
C GLY A 131 13.22 8.39 -4.56
N LYS A 132 14.55 8.47 -4.45
CA LYS A 132 15.43 7.30 -4.28
C LYS A 132 15.23 6.57 -2.95
N ALA A 133 14.70 7.27 -1.95
CA ALA A 133 14.36 6.66 -0.66
C ALA A 133 13.09 5.80 -0.72
N TRP A 134 12.35 5.83 -1.84
CA TRP A 134 11.06 5.17 -1.97
C TRP A 134 11.09 4.06 -3.01
N PHE A 135 10.32 3.00 -2.76
CA PHE A 135 10.25 1.83 -3.63
C PHE A 135 9.76 2.20 -5.04
N GLY A 136 10.52 1.76 -6.04
CA GLY A 136 10.25 2.09 -7.45
C GLY A 136 10.62 3.52 -7.84
N GLY A 137 11.24 4.31 -6.96
CA GLY A 137 11.60 5.71 -7.22
C GLY A 137 10.40 6.66 -7.35
N GLN A 138 9.20 6.21 -6.95
CA GLN A 138 7.95 6.96 -7.13
C GLN A 138 7.39 7.39 -5.78
N LEU A 139 7.12 8.69 -5.67
CA LEU A 139 6.46 9.29 -4.51
C LEU A 139 4.95 9.09 -4.56
N ASN A 140 4.35 9.16 -5.75
CA ASN A 140 2.92 9.15 -5.94
C ASN A 140 2.42 7.83 -6.53
N TYR A 141 1.22 7.43 -6.13
CA TYR A 141 0.52 6.27 -6.67
C TYR A 141 -0.19 6.57 -7.99
N ASP A 142 -0.76 7.76 -8.09
CA ASP A 142 -1.54 8.26 -9.21
C ASP A 142 -0.79 9.33 -10.02
N LYS A 143 -1.20 9.54 -11.26
CA LYS A 143 -0.62 10.56 -12.16
C LYS A 143 -0.89 11.99 -11.70
N ALA A 144 -1.99 12.20 -10.99
CA ALA A 144 -2.36 13.51 -10.45
C ALA A 144 -1.53 13.89 -9.20
N GLY A 145 -0.79 12.95 -8.62
CA GLY A 145 0.03 13.17 -7.44
C GLY A 145 -0.76 13.40 -6.15
N THR A 146 -2.00 12.88 -6.09
CA THR A 146 -2.93 13.13 -4.98
C THR A 146 -2.96 12.03 -3.93
N ALA A 147 -2.39 10.87 -4.25
CA ALA A 147 -2.28 9.72 -3.36
C ALA A 147 -0.82 9.29 -3.19
N PHE A 148 -0.32 9.32 -1.97
CA PHE A 148 1.03 8.89 -1.63
C PHE A 148 1.01 7.49 -1.04
N ARG A 149 1.71 6.54 -1.69
CA ARG A 149 1.85 5.17 -1.22
C ARG A 149 2.97 5.06 -0.19
N PHE A 150 2.65 4.76 1.05
CA PHE A 150 3.62 4.59 2.13
C PHE A 150 3.83 3.14 2.60
N ILE A 151 2.93 2.22 2.24
CA ILE A 151 3.09 0.77 2.43
C ILE A 151 3.43 0.12 1.09
N ASN A 152 4.32 -0.88 1.12
CA ASN A 152 4.65 -1.69 -0.03
C ASN A 152 4.98 -3.12 0.38
N HIS A 153 3.98 -3.98 0.42
CA HIS A 153 4.14 -5.37 0.81
C HIS A 153 3.98 -6.32 -0.38
N ALA A 154 4.64 -7.48 -0.31
CA ALA A 154 4.36 -8.58 -1.22
C ALA A 154 2.99 -9.17 -0.91
N LEU A 155 2.05 -9.16 -1.87
CA LEU A 155 0.82 -9.93 -1.73
C LEU A 155 1.17 -11.42 -1.72
N PRO A 156 0.76 -12.16 -0.66
CA PRO A 156 0.97 -13.59 -0.64
C PRO A 156 0.10 -14.26 -1.70
N PRO A 157 0.67 -14.95 -2.69
CA PRO A 157 -0.13 -15.64 -3.69
C PRO A 157 -0.83 -16.86 -3.12
N VAL A 158 -0.19 -17.54 -2.16
CA VAL A 158 -0.65 -18.81 -1.59
C VAL A 158 -0.31 -18.90 -0.11
N VAL A 159 -1.31 -19.33 0.68
CA VAL A 159 -1.14 -19.90 2.01
C VAL A 159 -1.48 -21.38 1.94
N TYR A 160 -0.70 -22.24 2.58
CA TYR A 160 -0.95 -23.67 2.61
C TYR A 160 -0.87 -24.23 4.03
N ASN A 161 -1.58 -25.36 4.27
CA ASN A 161 -1.52 -26.08 5.52
C ASN A 161 -0.26 -26.94 5.60
N THR A 162 0.57 -26.77 6.62
CA THR A 162 1.88 -27.43 6.76
C THR A 162 1.78 -28.89 7.16
N ASP A 163 0.64 -29.35 7.70
CA ASP A 163 0.43 -30.75 8.07
C ASP A 163 0.09 -31.61 6.83
N SER A 164 -0.48 -31.00 5.80
CA SER A 164 -0.96 -31.70 4.59
C SER A 164 -0.18 -31.38 3.32
N VAL A 165 0.55 -30.27 3.28
CA VAL A 165 1.29 -29.80 2.10
C VAL A 165 2.77 -29.67 2.44
N LYS A 166 3.63 -30.35 1.67
CA LYS A 166 5.09 -30.23 1.82
C LYS A 166 5.57 -28.87 1.34
N ALA A 167 6.53 -28.29 2.04
CA ALA A 167 7.22 -27.10 1.59
C ALA A 167 7.75 -27.31 0.16
N ASN A 168 7.71 -26.26 -0.67
CA ASN A 168 8.16 -26.25 -2.06
C ASN A 168 7.38 -27.16 -3.04
N SER A 169 6.27 -27.78 -2.63
CA SER A 169 5.43 -28.56 -3.57
C SER A 169 4.63 -27.68 -4.53
N ILE A 170 4.48 -26.39 -4.22
CA ILE A 170 3.82 -25.40 -5.03
C ILE A 170 4.83 -24.30 -5.35
N GLN A 171 5.31 -24.26 -6.60
CA GLN A 171 6.29 -23.29 -7.08
C GLN A 171 5.73 -22.36 -8.16
N SER A 172 4.55 -22.68 -8.69
CA SER A 172 3.87 -21.94 -9.75
C SER A 172 2.36 -22.03 -9.53
N PHE A 173 1.62 -21.02 -9.98
CA PHE A 173 0.17 -21.12 -10.07
C PHE A 173 -0.28 -22.33 -10.89
N LEU A 174 0.47 -22.70 -11.94
CA LEU A 174 0.14 -23.84 -12.78
C LEU A 174 0.25 -25.18 -12.05
N ASP A 175 1.03 -25.27 -10.97
CA ASP A 175 1.09 -26.49 -10.16
C ASP A 175 -0.26 -26.84 -9.52
N LEU A 176 -1.09 -25.84 -9.26
CA LEU A 176 -2.42 -26.01 -8.66
C LEU A 176 -3.47 -26.59 -9.64
N GLN A 177 -3.09 -26.80 -10.91
CA GLN A 177 -3.91 -27.54 -11.87
C GLN A 177 -3.68 -29.05 -11.84
N ARG A 178 -2.72 -29.54 -11.05
CA ARG A 178 -2.46 -30.99 -10.92
C ARG A 178 -3.61 -31.68 -10.19
N PRO A 179 -3.90 -32.96 -10.52
CA PRO A 179 -5.05 -33.70 -9.95
C PRO A 179 -5.05 -33.82 -8.42
N GLU A 180 -3.88 -33.80 -7.79
CA GLU A 180 -3.74 -33.88 -6.33
C GLU A 180 -4.39 -32.74 -5.57
N TRP A 181 -4.66 -31.60 -6.23
CA TRP A 181 -5.28 -30.42 -5.62
C TRP A 181 -6.82 -30.41 -5.74
N LYS A 182 -7.41 -31.39 -6.38
CA LYS A 182 -8.86 -31.47 -6.53
C LYS A 182 -9.58 -31.42 -5.19
N LYS A 183 -10.55 -30.49 -5.05
CA LYS A 183 -11.31 -30.22 -3.81
C LYS A 183 -10.49 -29.71 -2.61
N LYS A 184 -9.23 -29.34 -2.83
CA LYS A 184 -8.32 -28.90 -1.77
C LYS A 184 -7.99 -27.42 -1.80
N ILE A 185 -8.48 -26.69 -2.80
CA ILE A 185 -8.21 -25.27 -3.00
C ILE A 185 -9.38 -24.44 -2.52
N LEU A 186 -9.09 -23.41 -1.74
CA LEU A 186 -10.02 -22.35 -1.39
C LEU A 186 -9.47 -21.03 -1.96
N MET A 187 -10.29 -20.24 -2.65
CA MET A 187 -9.89 -18.95 -3.18
C MET A 187 -10.78 -17.82 -2.68
N HIS A 188 -10.24 -16.62 -2.59
CA HIS A 188 -11.07 -15.43 -2.42
C HIS A 188 -11.84 -15.18 -3.72
N ASP A 189 -13.11 -14.73 -3.61
CA ASP A 189 -14.00 -14.53 -4.76
C ASP A 189 -13.42 -13.51 -5.76
N PRO A 190 -13.05 -13.95 -6.98
CA PRO A 190 -12.51 -13.07 -8.00
C PRO A 190 -13.59 -12.21 -8.71
N SER A 191 -14.88 -12.49 -8.48
CA SER A 191 -15.99 -11.77 -9.11
C SER A 191 -16.31 -10.42 -8.46
N ILE A 192 -15.62 -10.10 -7.36
CA ILE A 192 -15.77 -8.86 -6.61
C ILE A 192 -14.41 -8.20 -6.41
N LEU A 193 -14.39 -6.87 -6.24
CA LEU A 193 -13.16 -6.15 -5.88
C LEU A 193 -12.56 -6.71 -4.59
N GLY A 194 -11.26 -7.02 -4.59
CA GLY A 194 -10.54 -7.59 -3.46
C GLY A 194 -9.41 -8.51 -3.87
N ALA A 195 -8.90 -9.29 -2.91
CA ALA A 195 -7.69 -10.09 -3.10
C ALA A 195 -7.80 -11.13 -4.23
N GLY A 196 -8.97 -11.74 -4.44
CA GLY A 196 -9.20 -12.68 -5.54
C GLY A 196 -9.13 -12.00 -6.91
N ALA A 197 -9.82 -10.86 -7.08
CA ALA A 197 -9.77 -10.09 -8.31
C ALA A 197 -8.35 -9.56 -8.57
N ASN A 198 -7.64 -9.07 -7.53
CA ASN A 198 -6.25 -8.63 -7.66
C ASN A 198 -5.35 -9.76 -8.16
N GLY A 199 -5.45 -10.94 -7.56
CA GLY A 199 -4.60 -12.07 -7.90
C GLY A 199 -4.81 -12.58 -9.32
N ILE A 200 -6.07 -12.78 -9.75
CA ILE A 200 -6.33 -13.25 -11.12
C ILE A 200 -6.03 -12.16 -12.16
N SER A 201 -6.26 -10.89 -11.85
CA SER A 201 -5.91 -9.77 -12.72
C SER A 201 -4.40 -9.63 -12.88
N TYR A 202 -3.63 -9.88 -11.82
CA TYR A 202 -2.17 -9.98 -11.94
C TYR A 202 -1.76 -11.09 -12.92
N LEU A 203 -2.37 -12.27 -12.85
CA LEU A 203 -2.10 -13.33 -13.81
C LEU A 203 -2.48 -12.93 -15.24
N ALA A 204 -3.55 -12.14 -15.42
CA ALA A 204 -3.91 -11.61 -16.72
C ALA A 204 -2.88 -10.64 -17.28
N THR A 205 -2.18 -9.87 -16.44
CA THR A 205 -1.06 -9.03 -16.90
C THR A 205 0.15 -9.85 -17.36
N LEU A 206 0.36 -11.04 -16.77
CA LEU A 206 1.48 -11.90 -17.10
C LEU A 206 1.23 -12.82 -18.30
N TRP A 207 0.02 -13.35 -18.38
CA TRP A 207 -0.31 -14.44 -19.32
C TRP A 207 -1.25 -14.01 -20.45
N GLY A 208 -1.86 -12.84 -20.32
CA GLY A 208 -2.98 -12.39 -21.14
C GLY A 208 -4.34 -12.85 -20.59
N LEU A 209 -5.38 -12.07 -20.90
CA LEU A 209 -6.75 -12.26 -20.36
C LEU A 209 -7.31 -13.66 -20.65
N SER A 210 -7.16 -14.17 -21.89
CA SER A 210 -7.67 -15.50 -22.26
C SER A 210 -7.10 -16.60 -21.39
N LYS A 211 -5.77 -16.67 -21.26
CA LYS A 211 -5.11 -17.70 -20.46
C LYS A 211 -5.45 -17.61 -18.97
N ALA A 212 -5.62 -16.40 -18.45
CA ALA A 212 -6.05 -16.22 -17.06
C ALA A 212 -7.52 -16.70 -16.86
N LYS A 213 -8.41 -16.49 -17.83
CA LYS A 213 -9.79 -17.04 -17.82
C LYS A 213 -9.78 -18.57 -17.84
N ASP A 214 -8.95 -19.17 -18.69
CA ASP A 214 -8.81 -20.62 -18.79
C ASP A 214 -8.28 -21.23 -17.49
N TYR A 215 -7.29 -20.56 -16.86
CA TYR A 215 -6.77 -20.95 -15.57
C TYR A 215 -7.84 -20.90 -14.48
N LEU A 216 -8.58 -19.78 -14.35
CA LEU A 216 -9.67 -19.64 -13.40
C LEU A 216 -10.76 -20.70 -13.62
N SER A 217 -11.15 -20.93 -14.88
CA SER A 217 -12.12 -21.98 -15.24
C SER A 217 -11.63 -23.37 -14.83
N THR A 218 -10.35 -23.68 -15.05
CA THR A 218 -9.74 -24.95 -14.64
C THR A 218 -9.79 -25.14 -13.13
N LEU A 219 -9.43 -24.11 -12.35
CA LEU A 219 -9.52 -24.17 -10.90
C LEU A 219 -10.94 -24.43 -10.41
N LEU A 220 -11.92 -23.76 -10.99
CA LEU A 220 -13.31 -23.90 -10.57
C LEU A 220 -13.95 -25.22 -11.02
N LYS A 221 -13.72 -25.66 -12.28
CA LYS A 221 -14.36 -26.84 -12.87
C LYS A 221 -13.57 -28.13 -12.59
N ALA A 222 -12.28 -28.17 -12.97
CA ALA A 222 -11.50 -29.40 -12.87
C ALA A 222 -11.01 -29.65 -11.46
N GLN A 223 -10.56 -28.59 -10.76
CA GLN A 223 -10.09 -28.69 -9.39
C GLN A 223 -11.22 -28.56 -8.35
N GLU A 224 -12.43 -28.18 -8.75
CA GLU A 224 -13.57 -27.96 -7.85
C GLU A 224 -13.19 -27.04 -6.67
N ALA A 225 -12.41 -25.98 -6.97
CA ALA A 225 -11.96 -25.02 -5.98
C ALA A 225 -13.14 -24.29 -5.35
N ALA A 226 -13.16 -24.22 -4.02
CA ALA A 226 -14.17 -23.48 -3.28
C ALA A 226 -13.87 -21.97 -3.31
N VAL A 227 -14.93 -21.17 -3.18
CA VAL A 227 -14.85 -19.70 -3.20
C VAL A 227 -15.43 -19.13 -1.92
N THR A 228 -14.77 -18.14 -1.31
CA THR A 228 -15.27 -17.41 -0.14
C THR A 228 -15.08 -15.90 -0.31
N ARG A 229 -15.96 -15.10 0.30
CA ARG A 229 -15.81 -13.64 0.45
C ARG A 229 -15.30 -13.22 1.82
N ASN A 230 -15.20 -14.17 2.74
CA ASN A 230 -14.80 -13.91 4.11
C ASN A 230 -13.29 -14.12 4.27
N TYR A 231 -12.54 -13.05 4.46
CA TYR A 231 -11.08 -13.08 4.61
C TYR A 231 -10.60 -13.89 5.82
N GLN A 232 -11.34 -13.86 6.94
CA GLN A 232 -10.98 -14.64 8.12
C GLN A 232 -11.16 -16.14 7.83
N GLN A 233 -12.34 -16.53 7.36
CA GLN A 233 -12.68 -17.91 7.02
C GLN A 233 -11.73 -18.50 5.98
N HIS A 234 -11.26 -17.65 5.03
CA HIS A 234 -10.34 -18.03 3.97
C HIS A 234 -9.02 -18.61 4.53
N VAL A 235 -8.44 -18.02 5.56
CA VAL A 235 -7.21 -18.49 6.19
C VAL A 235 -7.50 -19.54 7.27
N GLU A 236 -8.56 -19.35 8.05
CA GLU A 236 -8.97 -20.23 9.14
C GLU A 236 -9.23 -21.67 8.66
N TRP A 237 -9.96 -21.84 7.57
CA TRP A 237 -10.28 -23.16 7.04
C TRP A 237 -9.04 -23.93 6.53
N VAL A 238 -8.03 -23.23 6.05
CA VAL A 238 -6.75 -23.85 5.72
C VAL A 238 -5.98 -24.21 6.99
N GLY A 239 -5.96 -23.35 7.99
CA GLY A 239 -5.37 -23.67 9.30
C GLY A 239 -6.01 -24.87 9.99
N GLN A 240 -7.32 -25.06 9.83
CA GLN A 240 -8.06 -26.21 10.34
C GLN A 240 -7.93 -27.48 9.47
N GLY A 241 -7.23 -27.41 8.33
CA GLY A 241 -7.06 -28.56 7.43
C GLY A 241 -8.29 -28.88 6.57
N LYS A 242 -9.34 -28.03 6.57
CA LYS A 242 -10.52 -28.21 5.71
C LYS A 242 -10.16 -28.07 4.23
N TYR A 243 -9.23 -27.18 3.92
CA TYR A 243 -8.58 -27.04 2.61
C TYR A 243 -7.07 -27.09 2.79
N ALA A 244 -6.37 -27.57 1.77
CA ALA A 244 -4.93 -27.63 1.81
C ALA A 244 -4.27 -26.30 1.45
N VAL A 245 -4.95 -25.50 0.60
CA VAL A 245 -4.38 -24.28 -0.01
C VAL A 245 -5.43 -23.17 -0.06
N ALA A 246 -5.02 -21.95 0.33
CA ALA A 246 -5.75 -20.71 0.07
C ALA A 246 -5.02 -19.91 -1.01
N LEU A 247 -5.74 -19.56 -2.09
CA LEU A 247 -5.25 -18.65 -3.13
C LEU A 247 -5.66 -17.21 -2.83
N TRP A 248 -4.70 -16.29 -2.95
CA TRP A 248 -4.88 -14.85 -2.73
C TRP A 248 -5.47 -14.51 -1.36
N PRO A 249 -4.84 -14.99 -0.27
CA PRO A 249 -5.30 -14.69 1.07
C PRO A 249 -5.04 -13.21 1.42
N ASN A 250 -5.87 -12.68 2.34
CA ASN A 250 -5.58 -11.37 2.91
C ASN A 250 -4.29 -11.43 3.76
N PRO A 251 -3.29 -10.56 3.53
CA PRO A 251 -2.00 -10.63 4.21
C PRO A 251 -2.10 -10.44 5.72
N GLY A 252 -2.95 -9.53 6.20
CA GLY A 252 -3.15 -9.29 7.64
C GLY A 252 -3.75 -10.51 8.34
N GLN A 253 -4.69 -11.22 7.70
CA GLN A 253 -5.23 -12.46 8.24
C GLN A 253 -4.16 -13.57 8.24
N ALA A 254 -3.45 -13.75 7.13
CA ALA A 254 -2.37 -14.74 7.06
C ALA A 254 -1.30 -14.49 8.14
N ALA A 255 -0.85 -13.24 8.31
CA ALA A 255 0.10 -12.86 9.36
C ALA A 255 -0.39 -13.21 10.76
N ARG A 256 -1.65 -12.90 11.06
CA ARG A 256 -2.25 -13.17 12.38
C ARG A 256 -2.27 -14.66 12.71
N TYR A 257 -2.66 -15.51 11.77
CA TYR A 257 -2.72 -16.96 11.99
C TYR A 257 -1.32 -17.58 12.09
N VAL A 258 -0.35 -17.13 11.26
CA VAL A 258 1.06 -17.56 11.38
C VAL A 258 1.63 -17.17 12.73
N LYS A 259 1.44 -15.92 13.18
CA LYS A 259 1.90 -15.46 14.51
C LYS A 259 1.23 -16.20 15.67
N ALA A 260 -0.01 -16.64 15.49
CA ALA A 260 -0.74 -17.45 16.48
C ALA A 260 -0.30 -18.92 16.50
N GLY A 261 0.64 -19.35 15.66
CA GLY A 261 1.15 -20.71 15.60
C GLY A 261 0.22 -21.71 14.89
N ALA A 262 -0.70 -21.22 14.05
CA ALA A 262 -1.51 -22.10 13.22
C ALA A 262 -0.61 -22.89 12.24
N PRO A 263 -0.96 -24.14 11.86
CA PRO A 263 -0.17 -24.97 10.96
C PRO A 263 -0.30 -24.50 9.51
N ILE A 264 0.06 -23.26 9.25
CA ILE A 264 0.06 -22.65 7.92
C ILE A 264 1.38 -21.98 7.59
N ALA A 265 1.71 -21.94 6.32
CA ALA A 265 2.84 -21.17 5.80
C ALA A 265 2.46 -20.42 4.52
N VAL A 266 3.19 -19.34 4.26
CA VAL A 266 3.10 -18.56 3.02
C VAL A 266 4.16 -19.06 2.05
N THR A 267 3.84 -19.15 0.75
CA THR A 267 4.82 -19.42 -0.27
C THR A 267 4.77 -18.37 -1.37
N HIS A 268 5.95 -18.05 -1.93
CA HIS A 268 6.10 -17.25 -3.13
C HIS A 268 6.22 -18.17 -4.35
N LEU A 269 5.72 -17.70 -5.48
CA LEU A 269 5.70 -18.46 -6.72
C LEU A 269 6.66 -17.82 -7.74
N LYS A 270 7.10 -18.62 -8.72
CA LYS A 270 8.05 -18.17 -9.77
C LYS A 270 7.50 -17.07 -10.66
N GLU A 271 6.18 -16.90 -10.70
CA GLU A 271 5.55 -15.80 -11.41
C GLU A 271 5.90 -14.43 -10.80
N GLY A 272 6.39 -14.40 -9.57
CA GLY A 272 6.76 -13.20 -8.85
C GLY A 272 5.72 -12.76 -7.83
N ALA A 273 5.87 -11.56 -7.33
CA ALA A 273 4.97 -10.96 -6.36
C ALA A 273 4.30 -9.70 -6.88
N VAL A 274 3.12 -9.39 -6.34
CA VAL A 274 2.51 -8.07 -6.47
C VAL A 274 2.95 -7.23 -5.29
N ALA A 275 3.59 -6.10 -5.59
CA ALA A 275 3.88 -5.07 -4.61
C ALA A 275 2.63 -4.21 -4.43
N SER A 276 1.92 -4.40 -3.33
CA SER A 276 0.65 -3.75 -3.07
C SER A 276 0.75 -2.73 -1.93
N PRO A 277 0.05 -1.59 -2.04
CA PRO A 277 -0.07 -0.63 -0.94
C PRO A 277 -1.07 -1.08 0.13
N ALA A 278 -1.93 -2.06 -0.10
CA ALA A 278 -3.08 -2.38 0.75
C ALA A 278 -3.94 -1.13 1.02
N PHE A 279 -4.13 -0.79 2.31
CA PHE A 279 -4.75 0.46 2.76
C PHE A 279 -3.72 1.55 3.10
N GLY A 280 -2.49 1.41 2.63
CA GLY A 280 -1.36 2.30 2.92
C GLY A 280 -1.19 3.42 1.91
N CYS A 281 -2.25 4.16 1.61
CA CYS A 281 -2.16 5.44 0.93
C CYS A 281 -2.62 6.59 1.83
N LEU A 282 -1.94 7.71 1.65
CA LEU A 282 -2.25 8.99 2.26
C LEU A 282 -2.70 9.95 1.16
N GLY A 283 -3.81 10.65 1.39
CA GLY A 283 -4.29 11.76 0.58
C GLY A 283 -4.60 12.97 1.46
N VAL A 284 -4.43 14.17 0.91
CA VAL A 284 -4.76 15.42 1.59
C VAL A 284 -5.94 16.06 0.87
N PRO A 285 -7.06 16.34 1.56
CA PRO A 285 -8.15 17.09 0.97
C PRO A 285 -7.70 18.46 0.43
N ALA A 286 -8.30 18.90 -0.67
CA ALA A 286 -7.90 20.14 -1.37
C ALA A 286 -8.05 21.41 -0.53
N LYS A 287 -8.91 21.36 0.51
CA LYS A 287 -9.14 22.45 1.45
C LYS A 287 -9.13 21.91 2.88
N PRO A 288 -7.96 21.57 3.43
CA PRO A 288 -7.88 21.11 4.82
C PRO A 288 -8.21 22.26 5.78
N ALA A 289 -8.86 21.95 6.91
CA ALA A 289 -9.18 22.94 7.95
C ALA A 289 -7.90 23.50 8.61
N HIS A 290 -6.88 22.63 8.75
CA HIS A 290 -5.61 22.95 9.40
C HIS A 290 -4.43 22.70 8.44
N PRO A 291 -4.21 23.56 7.42
CA PRO A 291 -3.28 23.30 6.32
C PRO A 291 -1.82 23.19 6.78
N ASN A 292 -1.41 23.94 7.81
CA ASN A 292 -0.05 23.85 8.32
C ASN A 292 0.15 22.56 9.15
N ALA A 293 -0.83 22.18 9.98
CA ALA A 293 -0.79 20.93 10.72
C ALA A 293 -0.81 19.71 9.79
N ALA A 294 -1.60 19.75 8.70
CA ALA A 294 -1.59 18.74 7.65
C ALA A 294 -0.20 18.63 7.00
N THR A 295 0.42 19.76 6.65
CA THR A 295 1.76 19.79 6.05
C THR A 295 2.81 19.22 7.02
N VAL A 296 2.79 19.61 8.29
CA VAL A 296 3.70 19.06 9.31
C VAL A 296 3.50 17.56 9.47
N PHE A 297 2.25 17.13 9.54
CA PHE A 297 1.92 15.72 9.70
C PHE A 297 2.39 14.89 8.50
N VAL A 298 2.14 15.32 7.27
CA VAL A 298 2.57 14.61 6.05
C VAL A 298 4.09 14.45 6.03
N ASN A 299 4.86 15.52 6.28
CA ASN A 299 6.31 15.45 6.31
C ASN A 299 6.84 14.53 7.42
N TRP A 300 6.31 14.66 8.65
CA TRP A 300 6.71 13.80 9.76
C TRP A 300 6.32 12.33 9.49
N PHE A 301 5.08 12.07 9.06
CA PHE A 301 4.63 10.71 8.82
C PHE A 301 5.44 10.01 7.71
N LEU A 302 5.81 10.74 6.67
CA LEU A 302 6.62 10.22 5.55
C LEU A 302 8.14 10.23 5.84
N SER A 303 8.59 10.82 6.94
CA SER A 303 9.99 10.73 7.39
C SER A 303 10.35 9.31 7.82
N ARG A 304 11.65 9.05 8.00
CA ARG A 304 12.11 7.76 8.56
C ARG A 304 11.50 7.49 9.94
N GLU A 305 11.36 8.52 10.79
CA GLU A 305 10.72 8.42 12.11
C GLU A 305 9.28 7.94 12.00
N GLY A 306 8.45 8.65 11.23
CA GLY A 306 7.04 8.32 11.04
C GLY A 306 6.83 6.98 10.36
N GLN A 307 7.65 6.63 9.37
CA GLN A 307 7.56 5.34 8.69
C GLN A 307 8.03 4.16 9.56
N THR A 308 8.99 4.38 10.48
CA THR A 308 9.35 3.37 11.49
C THR A 308 8.20 3.09 12.45
N LEU A 309 7.48 4.14 12.87
CA LEU A 309 6.26 3.99 13.64
C LEU A 309 5.17 3.26 12.84
N ALA A 310 4.98 3.64 11.56
CA ALA A 310 3.99 3.03 10.69
C ALA A 310 4.22 1.52 10.52
N VAL A 311 5.46 1.06 10.28
CA VAL A 311 5.80 -0.37 10.18
C VAL A 311 5.34 -1.14 11.43
N LYS A 312 5.61 -0.60 12.62
CA LYS A 312 5.20 -1.24 13.88
C LYS A 312 3.69 -1.27 14.07
N ALA A 313 3.01 -0.17 13.71
CA ALA A 313 1.58 -0.02 13.93
C ALA A 313 0.73 -0.77 12.89
N TYR A 314 1.15 -0.77 11.63
CA TYR A 314 0.46 -1.48 10.54
C TYR A 314 0.86 -2.95 10.45
N GLU A 315 2.00 -3.35 11.02
CA GLU A 315 2.63 -4.68 10.84
C GLU A 315 2.87 -5.03 9.36
N LEU A 316 3.11 -4.02 8.54
CA LEU A 316 3.41 -4.12 7.12
C LEU A 316 4.68 -3.32 6.78
N PRO A 317 5.43 -3.73 5.74
CA PRO A 317 6.65 -3.02 5.37
C PRO A 317 6.34 -1.65 4.77
N SER A 318 7.16 -0.67 5.11
CA SER A 318 7.13 0.65 4.49
C SER A 318 7.51 0.57 3.01
N ALA A 319 6.96 1.48 2.21
CA ALA A 319 7.48 1.77 0.87
C ALA A 319 8.84 2.51 0.90
N ARG A 320 9.25 3.00 2.08
CA ARG A 320 10.53 3.66 2.27
C ARG A 320 11.65 2.63 2.46
N LEU A 321 12.67 2.70 1.60
CA LEU A 321 13.74 1.68 1.51
C LEU A 321 14.72 1.69 2.69
N ASP A 322 14.86 2.82 3.38
CA ASP A 322 15.75 3.00 4.52
C ASP A 322 15.07 2.74 5.88
N VAL A 323 13.87 2.14 5.87
CA VAL A 323 13.12 1.74 7.06
C VAL A 323 13.04 0.21 7.14
N THR A 324 13.55 -0.33 8.23
CA THR A 324 13.55 -1.78 8.46
C THR A 324 12.15 -2.29 8.77
N ALA A 325 11.75 -3.38 8.12
CA ALA A 325 10.46 -4.05 8.33
C ALA A 325 10.47 -4.92 9.62
N SER A 326 10.79 -4.30 10.76
CA SER A 326 10.90 -4.98 12.06
C SER A 326 9.55 -5.51 12.54
N GLY A 327 9.49 -6.81 12.88
CA GLY A 327 8.26 -7.48 13.34
C GLY A 327 7.28 -7.86 12.24
N VAL A 328 7.60 -7.54 10.98
CA VAL A 328 6.84 -7.98 9.81
C VAL A 328 7.28 -9.40 9.43
N LEU A 329 6.34 -10.23 8.99
CA LEU A 329 6.68 -11.54 8.42
C LEU A 329 7.53 -11.35 7.17
N LYS A 330 8.65 -12.10 7.07
CA LYS A 330 9.59 -11.99 5.95
C LYS A 330 8.94 -12.25 4.59
N GLU A 331 7.90 -13.06 4.55
CA GLU A 331 7.13 -13.40 3.36
C GLU A 331 6.35 -12.20 2.80
N PHE A 332 6.15 -11.15 3.58
CA PHE A 332 5.50 -9.90 3.14
C PHE A 332 6.50 -8.81 2.76
N VAL A 333 7.77 -9.04 3.03
CA VAL A 333 8.84 -8.12 2.62
C VAL A 333 9.31 -8.51 1.23
N ILE A 334 9.33 -7.55 0.31
CA ILE A 334 9.82 -7.76 -1.05
C ILE A 334 11.34 -7.89 -1.00
N ALA A 335 11.87 -9.03 -1.43
CA ALA A 335 13.31 -9.22 -1.53
C ALA A 335 13.88 -8.43 -2.72
N PRO A 336 15.13 -7.90 -2.62
CA PRO A 336 15.73 -7.09 -3.67
C PRO A 336 15.80 -7.78 -5.04
N GLU A 337 15.98 -9.10 -5.06
CA GLU A 337 16.08 -9.93 -6.27
C GLU A 337 14.72 -10.42 -6.78
N GLN A 338 13.64 -10.17 -6.04
CA GLN A 338 12.33 -10.70 -6.39
C GLN A 338 11.75 -9.96 -7.59
N LYS A 339 11.27 -10.73 -8.58
CA LYS A 339 10.47 -10.15 -9.66
C LYS A 339 9.18 -9.59 -9.10
N VAL A 340 8.94 -8.32 -9.33
CA VAL A 340 7.82 -7.59 -8.73
C VAL A 340 7.00 -6.88 -9.80
N PHE A 341 5.67 -7.03 -9.71
CA PHE A 341 4.70 -6.19 -10.38
C PHE A 341 4.22 -5.12 -9.38
N ILE A 342 4.39 -3.86 -9.72
CA ILE A 342 3.97 -2.76 -8.84
C ILE A 342 2.50 -2.42 -9.13
N GLU A 343 1.63 -2.62 -8.16
CA GLU A 343 0.24 -2.16 -8.23
C GLU A 343 0.21 -0.63 -8.35
N ASN A 344 -0.51 -0.13 -9.34
CA ASN A 344 -0.63 1.29 -9.65
C ASN A 344 -2.04 1.62 -10.18
N GLU A 345 -2.30 2.90 -10.47
CA GLU A 345 -3.57 3.39 -10.99
C GLU A 345 -3.98 2.69 -12.29
N GLU A 346 -3.04 2.41 -13.19
CA GLU A 346 -3.33 1.74 -14.47
C GLU A 346 -3.78 0.29 -14.27
N PHE A 347 -3.15 -0.42 -13.33
CA PHE A 347 -3.58 -1.77 -12.97
C PHE A 347 -5.00 -1.78 -12.39
N ASN A 348 -5.35 -0.83 -11.54
CA ASN A 348 -6.70 -0.72 -10.99
C ASN A 348 -7.73 -0.43 -12.09
N ALA A 349 -7.43 0.47 -13.02
CA ALA A 349 -8.31 0.76 -14.15
C ALA A 349 -8.50 -0.45 -15.09
N MET A 350 -7.48 -1.30 -15.26
CA MET A 350 -7.61 -2.57 -15.97
C MET A 350 -8.44 -3.57 -15.18
N GLN A 351 -8.23 -3.66 -13.88
CA GLN A 351 -8.96 -4.56 -12.99
C GLN A 351 -10.46 -4.29 -13.02
N ASP A 352 -10.88 -3.03 -12.98
CA ASP A 352 -12.29 -2.63 -13.07
C ASP A 352 -12.95 -3.15 -14.36
N LYS A 353 -12.19 -3.17 -15.47
CA LYS A 353 -12.65 -3.74 -16.75
C LYS A 353 -12.70 -5.27 -16.75
N TRP A 354 -11.86 -5.93 -15.97
CA TRP A 354 -11.75 -7.39 -15.95
C TRP A 354 -12.65 -8.07 -14.91
N ILE A 355 -13.08 -7.38 -13.86
CA ILE A 355 -14.02 -7.95 -12.87
C ILE A 355 -15.27 -8.55 -13.51
N PRO A 356 -15.94 -7.93 -14.49
CA PRO A 356 -17.06 -8.56 -15.21
C PRO A 356 -16.68 -9.87 -15.93
N GLU A 357 -15.45 -9.96 -16.46
CA GLU A 357 -14.95 -11.17 -17.10
C GLU A 357 -14.74 -12.31 -16.09
N TRP A 358 -14.18 -11.99 -14.92
CA TRP A 358 -14.05 -12.96 -13.84
C TRP A 358 -15.39 -13.43 -13.32
N LYS A 359 -16.35 -12.53 -13.18
CA LYS A 359 -17.72 -12.83 -12.79
C LYS A 359 -18.36 -13.80 -13.77
N ALA A 360 -18.23 -13.56 -15.06
CA ALA A 360 -18.78 -14.45 -16.10
C ALA A 360 -18.19 -15.88 -16.00
N VAL A 361 -16.89 -16.03 -15.71
CA VAL A 361 -16.26 -17.34 -15.49
C VAL A 361 -16.84 -18.01 -14.24
N VAL A 362 -16.94 -17.31 -13.10
CA VAL A 362 -17.49 -17.87 -11.84
C VAL A 362 -18.94 -18.34 -12.05
N GLU A 363 -19.79 -17.51 -12.64
CA GLU A 363 -21.20 -17.85 -12.90
C GLU A 363 -21.39 -19.02 -13.87
N SER A 364 -20.45 -19.20 -14.81
CA SER A 364 -20.49 -20.33 -15.76
C SER A 364 -20.30 -21.70 -15.12
N VAL A 365 -19.80 -21.73 -13.89
CA VAL A 365 -19.50 -22.96 -13.13
C VAL A 365 -20.59 -23.28 -12.10
N GLN A 366 -21.33 -22.26 -11.66
CA GLN A 366 -22.40 -22.40 -10.66
C GLN A 366 -23.74 -22.85 -11.29
N ARG A 367 -23.79 -22.89 -12.63
CA ARG A 367 -24.92 -23.42 -13.41
C ARG A 367 -24.73 -24.91 -13.69
#